data_2f9471034b97016abdac3b6136972cd7
#
_entry.id   2f9471034b97016abdac3b6136972cd7
#
_cell.length_a   1.000
_cell.length_b   1.000
_cell.length_c   1.000
_cell.angle_alpha   90.00
_cell.angle_beta   90.00
_cell.angle_gamma   90.00
#
_symmetry.space_group_name_H-M   'P 1'
#
loop_
_entity.id
_entity.type
_entity.pdbx_description
1 polymer ?
#
loop_
_entity_poly.entity_id
_entity_poly.type
_entity_poly.pdbx_seq_one_letter_code
_entity_poly.pdbx_strand_id
1 'polypeptide(L)'
;MASLTVHSVASVSILAEDGDAPRNGNPLTNALWGDAFSWENPDNLVLIFGPASEGVTLTFSDSNGVLTDDPVNGATVTDQRLTAPVTIGGTTYTPNSTEMRWQSPPPVYVEDEYHVTLFDTAGNVYTMVGVSVTVGYNTTVVGVTFLGTAPPAGTPLYYRQGQSTYTGNGQSAAIPDLTITPGVVCFLRGTRIATPQGPRRVEDLAAGDLVETLDHGAQPIRWVGSSPVAGQGALAPVRIGAGHLGNARDLLVSPNHRLLVTGAMAEMLFGEAEVLVPAKFLIDGKAVTVEPRPRAEYFHILLDRHEILLAEGAPAESLHLGRETMKTLDAEAQAEIAAIFPDAPWQAAALSRRSLSRRETLVLLAA
;
A
#
# COMPACT_ATOMS: atom_id res chain seq x y z
N MET A 1 18.81 -1.91 1.46
CA MET A 1 18.22 -1.37 0.21
C MET A 1 16.72 -1.36 0.37
N ALA A 2 16.11 -0.27 0.03
CA ALA A 2 14.65 -0.11 0.01
C ALA A 2 14.17 0.17 -1.41
N SER A 3 12.88 0.04 -1.63
CA SER A 3 12.22 0.47 -2.87
C SER A 3 10.92 1.16 -2.54
N LEU A 4 10.61 2.19 -3.32
CA LEU A 4 9.39 2.98 -3.22
C LEU A 4 8.81 3.13 -4.62
N THR A 5 7.52 2.85 -4.77
CA THR A 5 6.82 3.13 -6.01
C THR A 5 6.03 4.43 -5.88
N VAL A 6 6.16 5.30 -6.87
CA VAL A 6 5.52 6.62 -6.89
C VAL A 6 4.68 6.78 -8.15
N HIS A 7 3.57 7.51 -8.06
CA HIS A 7 2.90 8.10 -9.21
C HIS A 7 3.79 9.23 -9.75
N SER A 8 4.22 9.14 -11.00
CA SER A 8 4.97 10.25 -11.60
C SER A 8 4.09 11.50 -11.71
N VAL A 9 4.71 12.67 -11.67
CA VAL A 9 3.98 13.95 -11.82
C VAL A 9 3.12 13.95 -13.09
N ALA A 10 3.59 13.33 -14.17
CA ALA A 10 2.87 13.26 -15.44
C ALA A 10 1.64 12.32 -15.41
N SER A 11 1.55 11.41 -14.43
CA SER A 11 0.41 10.47 -14.30
C SER A 11 -0.70 10.98 -13.37
N VAL A 12 -0.57 12.19 -12.82
CA VAL A 12 -1.56 12.80 -11.93
C VAL A 12 -2.28 13.91 -12.67
N SER A 13 -3.60 13.82 -12.79
CA SER A 13 -4.43 14.92 -13.31
C SER A 13 -4.77 15.87 -12.17
N ILE A 14 -4.51 17.17 -12.36
CA ILE A 14 -4.78 18.20 -11.38
C ILE A 14 -5.70 19.23 -12.00
N LEU A 15 -6.80 19.53 -11.32
CA LEU A 15 -7.82 20.48 -11.74
C LEU A 15 -8.11 21.44 -10.60
N ALA A 16 -8.46 22.69 -10.90
CA ALA A 16 -9.09 23.54 -9.92
C ALA A 16 -10.53 23.07 -9.64
N GLU A 17 -10.99 23.11 -8.38
CA GLU A 17 -12.33 22.63 -8.00
C GLU A 17 -13.44 23.44 -8.65
N ASP A 18 -13.22 24.72 -8.89
CA ASP A 18 -14.16 25.66 -9.55
C ASP A 18 -14.02 25.71 -11.08
N GLY A 19 -13.04 24.96 -11.64
CA GLY A 19 -12.76 24.96 -13.09
C GLY A 19 -12.01 26.20 -13.58
N ASP A 20 -11.62 27.11 -12.70
CA ASP A 20 -10.84 28.30 -13.04
C ASP A 20 -9.36 27.96 -13.28
N ALA A 21 -8.68 28.79 -14.05
CA ALA A 21 -7.22 28.73 -14.18
C ALA A 21 -6.57 29.10 -12.84
N PRO A 22 -5.42 28.48 -12.49
CA PRO A 22 -4.72 28.81 -11.24
C PRO A 22 -4.46 30.30 -11.12
N ARG A 23 -4.79 30.87 -9.96
CA ARG A 23 -4.83 32.35 -9.75
C ARG A 23 -3.48 33.05 -9.87
N ASN A 24 -2.36 32.36 -9.80
CA ASN A 24 -1.02 32.94 -9.80
C ASN A 24 -0.21 32.65 -11.08
N GLY A 25 -0.84 32.25 -12.18
CA GLY A 25 -0.13 32.02 -13.45
C GLY A 25 0.80 30.78 -13.45
N ASN A 26 0.87 30.03 -12.34
CA ASN A 26 1.58 28.77 -12.29
C ASN A 26 0.75 27.67 -12.94
N PRO A 27 1.31 26.87 -13.84
CA PRO A 27 0.61 25.71 -14.36
C PRO A 27 0.22 24.79 -13.22
N LEU A 28 -0.99 24.23 -13.26
CA LEU A 28 -1.45 23.23 -12.27
C LEU A 28 -0.48 22.03 -12.14
N THR A 29 0.34 21.78 -13.16
CA THR A 29 1.43 20.82 -13.13
C THR A 29 2.49 21.09 -12.06
N ASN A 30 2.62 22.33 -11.60
CA ASN A 30 3.53 22.70 -10.51
C ASN A 30 2.91 22.44 -9.12
N ALA A 31 1.63 22.11 -9.05
CA ALA A 31 0.95 21.79 -7.79
C ALA A 31 1.68 20.68 -7.01
N LEU A 32 2.20 19.67 -7.71
CA LEU A 32 2.94 18.56 -7.08
C LEU A 32 4.35 18.94 -6.62
N TRP A 33 4.82 20.15 -6.87
CA TRP A 33 6.08 20.65 -6.31
C TRP A 33 5.93 21.24 -4.90
N GLY A 34 4.72 21.14 -4.33
CA GLY A 34 4.41 21.65 -3.01
C GLY A 34 3.87 23.09 -2.99
N ASP A 35 4.17 23.91 -3.99
CA ASP A 35 3.78 25.32 -4.03
C ASP A 35 2.27 25.55 -4.01
N ALA A 36 1.51 24.66 -4.67
CA ALA A 36 0.05 24.77 -4.71
C ALA A 36 -0.64 24.43 -3.39
N PHE A 37 0.04 23.69 -2.52
CA PHE A 37 -0.47 23.31 -1.20
C PHE A 37 0.03 24.23 -0.09
N SER A 38 1.01 25.10 -0.40
CA SER A 38 1.54 26.05 0.54
C SER A 38 0.53 27.19 0.81
N TRP A 39 0.73 27.91 1.91
CA TRP A 39 -0.08 29.06 2.29
C TRP A 39 -0.11 30.19 1.23
N GLU A 40 0.83 30.19 0.29
CA GLU A 40 0.95 31.20 -0.77
C GLU A 40 0.00 30.93 -1.95
N ASN A 41 -0.53 29.70 -2.07
CA ASN A 41 -1.41 29.35 -3.19
C ASN A 41 -2.65 28.57 -2.70
N PRO A 42 -3.65 29.27 -2.15
CA PRO A 42 -4.78 28.69 -1.43
C PRO A 42 -5.90 28.13 -2.32
N ASP A 43 -5.66 27.78 -3.57
CA ASP A 43 -6.70 27.27 -4.45
C ASP A 43 -7.17 25.86 -4.03
N ASN A 44 -8.47 25.64 -4.09
CA ASN A 44 -9.02 24.31 -3.94
C ASN A 44 -8.69 23.49 -5.18
N LEU A 45 -8.14 22.30 -4.99
CA LEU A 45 -7.67 21.45 -6.07
C LEU A 45 -8.37 20.09 -6.04
N VAL A 46 -8.53 19.51 -7.22
CA VAL A 46 -8.95 18.12 -7.40
C VAL A 46 -7.83 17.36 -8.07
N LEU A 47 -7.34 16.32 -7.40
CA LEU A 47 -6.28 15.45 -7.89
C LEU A 47 -6.89 14.10 -8.26
N ILE A 48 -6.53 13.58 -9.43
CA ILE A 48 -6.96 12.27 -9.91
C ILE A 48 -5.71 11.47 -10.27
N PHE A 49 -5.55 10.33 -9.64
CA PHE A 49 -4.41 9.45 -9.80
C PHE A 49 -4.74 8.30 -10.74
N GLY A 50 -3.79 7.96 -11.61
CA GLY A 50 -3.84 6.76 -12.43
C GLY A 50 -3.71 5.48 -11.61
N PRO A 51 -3.81 4.31 -12.26
CA PRO A 51 -3.63 3.03 -11.58
C PRO A 51 -2.20 2.87 -11.05
N ALA A 52 -2.03 2.12 -9.97
CA ALA A 52 -0.73 1.85 -9.36
C ALA A 52 0.27 1.16 -10.32
N SER A 53 -0.25 0.42 -11.33
CA SER A 53 0.56 -0.20 -12.39
C SER A 53 1.32 0.82 -13.26
N GLU A 54 0.90 2.07 -13.29
CA GLU A 54 1.61 3.17 -13.95
C GLU A 54 2.68 3.81 -13.08
N GLY A 55 2.83 3.34 -11.85
CA GLY A 55 3.83 3.83 -10.91
C GLY A 55 5.26 3.47 -11.35
N VAL A 56 6.18 4.36 -10.98
CA VAL A 56 7.61 4.17 -11.19
C VAL A 56 8.28 3.78 -9.87
N THR A 57 9.09 2.73 -9.88
CA THR A 57 9.79 2.25 -8.68
C THR A 57 11.17 2.87 -8.58
N LEU A 58 11.42 3.56 -7.46
CA LEU A 58 12.72 4.07 -7.03
C LEU A 58 13.36 3.02 -6.11
N THR A 59 14.64 2.69 -6.34
CA THR A 59 15.40 1.77 -5.48
C THR A 59 16.61 2.50 -4.92
N PHE A 60 16.75 2.52 -3.60
CA PHE A 60 17.77 3.31 -2.90
C PHE A 60 18.35 2.59 -1.67
N SER A 61 19.47 3.11 -1.15
CA SER A 61 20.01 2.66 0.13
C SER A 61 19.05 3.06 1.25
N ASP A 62 18.99 2.21 2.28
CA ASP A 62 18.18 2.47 3.45
C ASP A 62 18.81 1.78 4.64
N SER A 63 19.06 2.52 5.70
CA SER A 63 19.69 2.06 6.93
C SER A 63 18.74 1.97 8.12
N ASN A 64 17.59 2.66 8.06
CA ASN A 64 16.70 2.82 9.20
C ASN A 64 15.20 2.56 8.91
N GLY A 65 14.84 2.27 7.65
CA GLY A 65 13.45 2.03 7.24
C GLY A 65 12.59 3.28 7.16
N VAL A 66 13.21 4.48 7.09
CA VAL A 66 12.51 5.77 7.08
C VAL A 66 12.98 6.60 5.89
N LEU A 67 12.04 7.09 5.09
CA LEU A 67 12.29 8.13 4.10
C LEU A 67 12.23 9.48 4.80
N THR A 68 13.28 10.29 4.66
CA THR A 68 13.39 11.61 5.28
C THR A 68 13.60 12.69 4.23
N ASP A 69 13.28 13.92 4.58
CA ASP A 69 13.46 15.11 3.74
C ASP A 69 14.95 15.41 3.47
N ASP A 70 15.82 15.26 4.42
CA ASP A 70 17.24 15.64 4.23
C ASP A 70 18.20 14.56 4.79
N PRO A 71 18.49 13.47 4.01
CA PRO A 71 19.34 12.37 4.46
C PRO A 71 20.82 12.72 4.37
N VAL A 72 21.20 13.90 4.89
CA VAL A 72 22.58 14.42 4.81
C VAL A 72 23.14 14.77 6.18
N ASN A 73 24.47 14.74 6.28
CA ASN A 73 25.23 15.35 7.37
C ASN A 73 26.19 16.39 6.80
N GLY A 74 25.80 17.64 6.88
CA GLY A 74 26.47 18.73 6.19
C GLY A 74 26.41 18.58 4.68
N ALA A 75 27.53 18.33 4.01
CA ALA A 75 27.58 18.13 2.56
C ALA A 75 27.56 16.65 2.14
N THR A 76 27.58 15.72 3.08
CA THR A 76 27.67 14.27 2.81
C THR A 76 26.29 13.65 2.85
N VAL A 77 25.88 12.97 1.78
CA VAL A 77 24.66 12.14 1.73
C VAL A 77 24.89 10.85 2.50
N THR A 78 24.19 10.67 3.60
CA THR A 78 24.40 9.57 4.55
C THR A 78 23.51 8.37 4.26
N ASP A 79 22.35 8.58 3.63
CA ASP A 79 21.36 7.55 3.33
C ASP A 79 20.58 7.85 2.06
N GLN A 80 19.60 6.99 1.71
CA GLN A 80 18.63 7.16 0.63
C GLN A 80 19.25 7.37 -0.77
N ARG A 81 20.51 6.99 -0.97
CA ARG A 81 21.18 7.08 -2.28
C ARG A 81 20.55 6.11 -3.26
N LEU A 82 20.25 6.59 -4.47
CA LEU A 82 19.73 5.76 -5.55
C LEU A 82 20.68 4.60 -5.83
N THR A 83 20.17 3.38 -5.97
CA THR A 83 20.97 2.15 -6.16
C THR A 83 20.74 1.49 -7.52
N ALA A 84 19.70 1.86 -8.26
CA ALA A 84 19.43 1.42 -9.61
C ALA A 84 19.04 2.62 -10.48
N PRO A 85 19.38 2.62 -11.79
CA PRO A 85 18.91 3.66 -12.70
C PRO A 85 17.39 3.69 -12.78
N VAL A 86 16.81 4.88 -12.85
CA VAL A 86 15.37 5.07 -13.01
C VAL A 86 15.09 6.19 -14.00
N THR A 87 14.08 5.98 -14.84
CA THR A 87 13.55 7.04 -15.72
C THR A 87 12.16 7.43 -15.24
N ILE A 88 11.99 8.71 -14.88
CA ILE A 88 10.72 9.25 -14.40
C ILE A 88 10.53 10.67 -14.94
N GLY A 89 9.32 10.98 -15.41
CA GLY A 89 9.03 12.28 -16.00
C GLY A 89 9.89 12.61 -17.23
N GLY A 90 10.42 11.59 -17.96
CA GLY A 90 11.31 11.77 -19.10
C GLY A 90 12.79 11.99 -18.74
N THR A 91 13.13 12.10 -17.45
CA THR A 91 14.51 12.25 -16.96
C THR A 91 15.03 10.92 -16.42
N THR A 92 16.25 10.56 -16.82
CA THR A 92 16.96 9.38 -16.31
C THR A 92 17.93 9.77 -15.20
N TYR A 93 17.73 9.24 -14.02
CA TYR A 93 18.60 9.38 -12.87
C TYR A 93 19.47 8.13 -12.75
N THR A 94 20.79 8.31 -12.72
CA THR A 94 21.74 7.19 -12.68
C THR A 94 22.51 7.23 -11.36
N PRO A 95 22.51 6.15 -10.57
CA PRO A 95 23.28 6.07 -9.34
C PRO A 95 24.77 6.19 -9.60
N ASN A 96 25.50 6.71 -8.61
CA ASN A 96 26.96 6.77 -8.61
C ASN A 96 27.50 6.54 -7.19
N SER A 97 28.83 6.45 -7.05
CA SER A 97 29.52 6.16 -5.80
C SER A 97 29.87 7.41 -4.97
N THR A 98 29.57 8.61 -5.48
CA THR A 98 29.91 9.85 -4.77
C THR A 98 28.99 10.07 -3.58
N GLU A 99 29.52 10.72 -2.54
CA GLU A 99 28.80 10.97 -1.28
C GLU A 99 28.61 12.45 -0.97
N MET A 100 29.57 13.27 -1.39
CA MET A 100 29.51 14.71 -1.12
C MET A 100 28.77 15.45 -2.22
N ARG A 101 27.80 16.31 -1.84
CA ARG A 101 26.90 17.05 -2.75
C ARG A 101 27.64 17.91 -3.77
N TRP A 102 28.85 18.37 -3.48
CA TRP A 102 29.67 19.20 -4.37
C TRP A 102 30.61 18.39 -5.31
N GLN A 103 30.65 17.07 -5.20
CA GLN A 103 31.46 16.21 -6.09
C GLN A 103 30.90 16.20 -7.52
N SER A 104 31.75 15.76 -8.46
CA SER A 104 31.36 15.57 -9.86
C SER A 104 31.72 14.14 -10.31
N PRO A 105 30.74 13.30 -10.72
CA PRO A 105 29.31 13.59 -10.70
C PRO A 105 28.76 13.70 -9.26
N PRO A 106 27.72 14.53 -9.02
CA PRO A 106 27.14 14.68 -7.70
C PRO A 106 26.34 13.42 -7.30
N PRO A 107 26.16 13.12 -5.99
CA PRO A 107 25.32 12.02 -5.53
C PRO A 107 23.87 12.21 -5.96
N VAL A 108 23.17 11.07 -6.17
CA VAL A 108 21.74 11.03 -6.50
C VAL A 108 21.02 10.28 -5.38
N TYR A 109 20.04 10.92 -4.76
CA TYR A 109 19.31 10.35 -3.63
C TYR A 109 17.83 10.74 -3.66
N VAL A 110 17.01 10.05 -2.85
CA VAL A 110 15.56 10.19 -2.79
C VAL A 110 15.19 10.86 -1.47
N GLU A 111 14.19 11.74 -1.48
CA GLU A 111 13.74 12.48 -0.29
C GLU A 111 12.21 12.49 -0.15
N ASP A 112 11.74 12.63 1.10
CA ASP A 112 10.35 12.92 1.46
C ASP A 112 10.20 14.44 1.51
N GLU A 113 9.56 15.02 0.53
CA GLU A 113 9.54 16.47 0.34
C GLU A 113 8.43 17.17 1.11
N TYR A 114 7.22 16.56 1.14
CA TYR A 114 6.08 17.16 1.83
C TYR A 114 4.96 16.13 2.07
N HIS A 115 4.11 16.42 3.04
CA HIS A 115 2.87 15.67 3.28
C HIS A 115 1.64 16.56 3.10
N VAL A 116 0.60 16.04 2.45
CA VAL A 116 -0.67 16.72 2.22
C VAL A 116 -1.83 15.79 2.56
N THR A 117 -2.81 16.30 3.32
CA THR A 117 -4.07 15.57 3.53
C THR A 117 -5.08 15.94 2.44
N LEU A 118 -5.65 14.91 1.83
CA LEU A 118 -6.66 14.99 0.78
C LEU A 118 -7.91 14.22 1.22
N PHE A 119 -9.05 14.60 0.66
CA PHE A 119 -10.34 13.97 0.99
C PHE A 119 -11.03 13.48 -0.29
N ASP A 120 -11.73 12.35 -0.22
CA ASP A 120 -12.67 11.97 -1.28
C ASP A 120 -14.09 12.47 -0.99
N THR A 121 -15.02 12.23 -1.91
CA THR A 121 -16.42 12.63 -1.76
C THR A 121 -17.17 11.84 -0.67
N ALA A 122 -16.63 10.73 -0.21
CA ALA A 122 -17.18 9.93 0.89
C ALA A 122 -16.63 10.37 2.27
N GLY A 123 -15.69 11.33 2.29
CA GLY A 123 -15.07 11.84 3.52
C GLY A 123 -13.89 10.99 4.01
N ASN A 124 -13.39 10.03 3.22
CA ASN A 124 -12.15 9.34 3.55
C ASN A 124 -10.98 10.31 3.42
N VAL A 125 -10.01 10.16 4.32
CA VAL A 125 -8.81 11.00 4.39
C VAL A 125 -7.60 10.22 3.90
N TYR A 126 -6.81 10.82 3.02
CA TYR A 126 -5.57 10.26 2.47
C TYR A 126 -4.41 11.21 2.73
N THR A 127 -3.28 10.70 3.16
CA THR A 127 -2.05 11.49 3.27
C THR A 127 -1.18 11.20 2.05
N MET A 128 -1.07 12.18 1.18
CA MET A 128 -0.18 12.18 0.03
C MET A 128 1.21 12.64 0.45
N VAL A 129 2.24 11.96 -0.03
CA VAL A 129 3.65 12.26 0.23
C VAL A 129 4.30 12.64 -1.09
N GLY A 130 4.87 13.82 -1.16
CA GLY A 130 5.70 14.25 -2.27
C GLY A 130 7.09 13.62 -2.19
N VAL A 131 7.52 12.99 -3.28
CA VAL A 131 8.81 12.30 -3.36
C VAL A 131 9.68 13.02 -4.38
N SER A 132 10.88 13.40 -3.96
CA SER A 132 11.88 14.03 -4.81
C SER A 132 13.07 13.11 -5.09
N VAL A 133 13.75 13.44 -6.20
CA VAL A 133 15.11 12.95 -6.48
C VAL A 133 16.02 14.17 -6.50
N THR A 134 17.04 14.12 -5.66
CA THR A 134 18.02 15.19 -5.54
C THR A 134 19.35 14.77 -6.17
N VAL A 135 19.90 15.66 -7.01
CA VAL A 135 21.21 15.51 -7.66
C VAL A 135 22.12 16.61 -7.12
N GLY A 136 22.98 16.23 -6.20
CA GLY A 136 23.84 17.21 -5.50
C GLY A 136 23.03 18.14 -4.61
N TYR A 137 22.76 19.36 -5.09
CA TYR A 137 21.94 20.38 -4.41
C TYR A 137 20.62 20.67 -5.15
N ASN A 138 20.36 20.00 -6.26
CA ASN A 138 19.17 20.26 -7.07
C ASN A 138 18.10 19.21 -6.78
N THR A 139 17.08 19.60 -6.06
CA THR A 139 15.92 18.77 -5.73
C THR A 139 14.83 18.92 -6.79
N THR A 140 14.23 17.82 -7.17
CA THR A 140 13.12 17.78 -8.12
C THR A 140 12.06 16.79 -7.62
N VAL A 141 10.86 17.28 -7.36
CA VAL A 141 9.72 16.39 -7.08
C VAL A 141 9.43 15.59 -8.34
N VAL A 142 9.61 14.28 -8.24
CA VAL A 142 9.45 13.37 -9.38
C VAL A 142 8.11 12.65 -9.37
N GLY A 143 7.46 12.59 -8.23
CA GLY A 143 6.18 11.93 -8.07
C GLY A 143 5.65 12.02 -6.66
N VAL A 144 4.54 11.31 -6.45
CA VAL A 144 3.90 11.23 -5.14
C VAL A 144 3.54 9.78 -4.81
N THR A 145 3.47 9.50 -3.52
CA THR A 145 2.97 8.24 -2.97
C THR A 145 1.96 8.54 -1.86
N PHE A 146 1.47 7.53 -1.18
CA PHE A 146 0.53 7.70 -0.08
C PHE A 146 1.05 7.04 1.19
N LEU A 147 0.76 7.65 2.32
CA LEU A 147 0.99 7.04 3.62
C LEU A 147 -0.20 6.13 3.95
N GLY A 148 0.07 4.84 4.14
CA GLY A 148 -0.98 3.86 4.38
C GLY A 148 -1.65 3.37 3.09
N THR A 149 -2.98 3.42 3.04
CA THR A 149 -3.75 2.97 1.87
C THR A 149 -3.84 4.06 0.82
N ALA A 150 -3.42 3.76 -0.39
CA ALA A 150 -3.61 4.66 -1.53
C ALA A 150 -5.09 4.78 -1.91
N PRO A 151 -5.50 5.93 -2.48
CA PRO A 151 -6.83 6.06 -3.03
C PRO A 151 -7.01 5.15 -4.26
N PRO A 152 -8.26 4.78 -4.56
CA PRO A 152 -8.61 4.12 -5.80
C PRO A 152 -8.16 4.91 -7.03
N ALA A 153 -7.68 4.20 -8.06
CA ALA A 153 -7.40 4.85 -9.34
C ALA A 153 -8.65 5.58 -9.86
N GLY A 154 -8.45 6.81 -10.31
CA GLY A 154 -9.55 7.65 -10.82
C GLY A 154 -10.44 8.26 -9.75
N THR A 155 -10.18 8.05 -8.45
CA THR A 155 -10.93 8.74 -7.38
C THR A 155 -10.53 10.20 -7.34
N PRO A 156 -11.48 11.14 -7.45
CA PRO A 156 -11.20 12.55 -7.22
C PRO A 156 -10.86 12.80 -5.75
N LEU A 157 -9.67 13.30 -5.49
CA LEU A 157 -9.23 13.74 -4.18
C LEU A 157 -9.17 15.25 -4.11
N TYR A 158 -9.74 15.79 -3.06
CA TYR A 158 -9.89 17.23 -2.88
C TYR A 158 -8.84 17.74 -1.88
N TYR A 159 -8.09 18.75 -2.32
CA TYR A 159 -7.38 19.65 -1.43
C TYR A 159 -8.27 20.87 -1.22
N ARG A 160 -8.63 21.16 0.01
CA ARG A 160 -9.47 22.30 0.36
C ARG A 160 -8.83 23.11 1.47
N GLN A 161 -8.68 24.40 1.24
CA GLN A 161 -8.15 25.31 2.23
C GLN A 161 -8.98 25.28 3.52
N GLY A 162 -8.30 25.20 4.66
CA GLY A 162 -8.94 25.14 5.98
C GLY A 162 -9.46 23.73 6.38
N GLN A 163 -9.43 22.76 5.46
CA GLN A 163 -9.75 21.35 5.75
C GLN A 163 -8.53 20.45 5.54
N SER A 164 -7.81 20.65 4.45
CA SER A 164 -6.56 19.96 4.16
C SER A 164 -5.40 20.55 4.96
N THR A 165 -4.43 19.72 5.30
CA THR A 165 -3.17 20.17 5.90
C THR A 165 -2.04 20.00 4.90
N TYR A 166 -1.11 20.94 4.89
CA TYR A 166 0.16 20.83 4.20
C TYR A 166 1.30 20.95 5.21
N THR A 167 2.27 20.06 5.11
CA THR A 167 3.48 20.11 5.91
C THR A 167 4.67 19.87 4.98
N GLY A 168 5.47 20.92 4.76
CA GLY A 168 6.71 20.87 4.00
C GLY A 168 7.91 20.89 4.93
N ASN A 169 9.06 20.48 4.47
CA ASN A 169 10.37 20.44 5.12
C ASN A 169 10.45 19.66 6.44
N GLY A 170 11.46 18.85 6.59
CA GLY A 170 11.74 18.09 7.80
C GLY A 170 10.79 16.93 8.05
N GLN A 171 10.06 16.49 7.03
CA GLN A 171 9.15 15.36 7.12
C GLN A 171 9.91 14.04 7.10
N SER A 172 9.26 13.01 7.61
CA SER A 172 9.74 11.64 7.50
C SER A 172 8.58 10.66 7.54
N ALA A 173 8.68 9.62 6.74
CA ALA A 173 7.71 8.55 6.70
C ALA A 173 8.39 7.18 6.76
N ALA A 174 7.84 6.25 7.53
CA ALA A 174 8.32 4.89 7.50
C ALA A 174 8.09 4.28 6.12
N ILE A 175 9.16 3.80 5.46
CA ILE A 175 9.09 3.26 4.09
C ILE A 175 8.02 2.17 3.94
N PRO A 176 7.85 1.23 4.92
CA PRO A 176 6.78 0.23 4.84
C PRO A 176 5.35 0.80 4.84
N ASP A 177 5.18 2.05 5.28
CA ASP A 177 3.87 2.71 5.29
C ASP A 177 3.61 3.50 3.99
N LEU A 178 4.65 3.75 3.18
CA LEU A 178 4.54 4.43 1.89
C LEU A 178 4.13 3.41 0.82
N THR A 179 2.96 3.57 0.26
CA THR A 179 2.44 2.65 -0.74
C THR A 179 1.60 3.37 -1.78
N ILE A 180 1.72 2.95 -3.04
CA ILE A 180 0.73 3.20 -4.08
C ILE A 180 -0.03 1.94 -4.46
N THR A 181 0.35 0.80 -3.87
CA THR A 181 -0.32 -0.47 -4.15
C THR A 181 -1.58 -0.55 -3.31
N PRO A 182 -2.78 -0.57 -3.88
CA PRO A 182 -3.97 -0.96 -3.16
C PRO A 182 -3.73 -2.35 -2.57
N GLY A 183 -4.12 -2.53 -1.32
CA GLY A 183 -3.79 -3.74 -0.59
C GLY A 183 -4.45 -4.98 -1.17
N VAL A 184 -3.73 -5.73 -1.97
CA VAL A 184 -4.21 -7.03 -2.45
C VAL A 184 -4.11 -8.05 -1.31
N VAL A 185 -5.23 -8.70 -0.99
CA VAL A 185 -5.34 -9.76 0.01
C VAL A 185 -5.02 -11.09 -0.65
N CYS A 186 -3.84 -11.67 -0.36
CA CYS A 186 -3.37 -12.86 -1.05
C CYS A 186 -2.69 -13.85 -0.14
N PHE A 187 -2.89 -15.13 -0.43
CA PHE A 187 -2.09 -16.23 0.09
C PHE A 187 -0.92 -16.53 -0.86
N LEU A 188 0.25 -16.84 -0.33
CA LEU A 188 1.36 -17.27 -1.17
C LEU A 188 1.12 -18.71 -1.65
N ARG A 189 1.59 -19.03 -2.89
CA ARG A 189 1.60 -20.42 -3.41
C ARG A 189 2.15 -21.40 -2.38
N GLY A 190 1.46 -22.53 -2.22
CA GLY A 190 1.78 -23.58 -1.27
C GLY A 190 1.07 -23.44 0.08
N THR A 191 0.39 -22.32 0.36
CA THR A 191 -0.46 -22.16 1.56
C THR A 191 -1.59 -23.19 1.52
N ARG A 192 -1.82 -23.88 2.64
CA ARG A 192 -2.92 -24.84 2.76
C ARG A 192 -4.13 -24.19 3.40
N ILE A 193 -5.25 -24.28 2.71
CA ILE A 193 -6.56 -23.80 3.15
C ILE A 193 -7.37 -24.99 3.64
N ALA A 194 -8.04 -24.86 4.77
CA ALA A 194 -8.88 -25.90 5.32
C ALA A 194 -10.09 -26.18 4.41
N THR A 195 -10.36 -27.46 4.16
CA THR A 195 -11.54 -27.92 3.41
C THR A 195 -12.20 -29.07 4.18
N PRO A 196 -13.46 -29.43 3.89
CA PRO A 196 -14.12 -30.57 4.53
C PRO A 196 -13.40 -31.93 4.35
N GLN A 197 -12.54 -32.03 3.31
CA GLN A 197 -11.76 -33.24 3.02
C GLN A 197 -10.32 -33.15 3.58
N GLY A 198 -10.01 -32.12 4.36
CA GLY A 198 -8.67 -31.81 4.87
C GLY A 198 -7.99 -30.66 4.13
N PRO A 199 -6.85 -30.17 4.64
CA PRO A 199 -6.19 -29.00 4.08
C PRO A 199 -5.67 -29.25 2.65
N ARG A 200 -6.03 -28.36 1.69
CA ARG A 200 -5.57 -28.37 0.31
C ARG A 200 -4.72 -27.15 0.02
N ARG A 201 -3.76 -27.26 -0.89
CA ARG A 201 -2.95 -26.12 -1.34
C ARG A 201 -3.83 -25.11 -2.08
N VAL A 202 -3.57 -23.84 -1.89
CA VAL A 202 -4.35 -22.76 -2.50
C VAL A 202 -4.34 -22.83 -4.03
N GLU A 203 -3.22 -23.24 -4.62
CA GLU A 203 -3.09 -23.43 -6.08
C GLU A 203 -3.87 -24.63 -6.64
N ASP A 204 -4.33 -25.53 -5.79
CA ASP A 204 -5.12 -26.71 -6.17
C ASP A 204 -6.63 -26.48 -5.99
N LEU A 205 -7.02 -25.29 -5.52
CA LEU A 205 -8.42 -24.91 -5.33
C LEU A 205 -8.99 -24.27 -6.60
N ALA A 206 -10.28 -24.51 -6.82
CA ALA A 206 -11.02 -23.98 -7.96
C ALA A 206 -12.42 -23.47 -7.53
N ALA A 207 -13.07 -22.71 -8.40
CA ALA A 207 -14.47 -22.32 -8.21
C ALA A 207 -15.35 -23.57 -8.05
N GLY A 208 -16.24 -23.58 -7.05
CA GLY A 208 -17.08 -24.69 -6.66
C GLY A 208 -16.51 -25.61 -5.58
N ASP A 209 -15.19 -25.58 -5.31
CA ASP A 209 -14.62 -26.27 -4.15
C ASP A 209 -15.15 -25.67 -2.84
N LEU A 210 -15.28 -26.51 -1.80
CA LEU A 210 -15.70 -26.07 -0.47
C LEU A 210 -14.47 -25.75 0.39
N VAL A 211 -14.48 -24.60 1.06
CA VAL A 211 -13.49 -24.23 2.08
C VAL A 211 -14.17 -23.99 3.41
N GLU A 212 -13.49 -24.36 4.50
CA GLU A 212 -13.99 -24.13 5.86
C GLU A 212 -13.84 -22.63 6.22
N THR A 213 -14.93 -22.05 6.71
CA THR A 213 -14.97 -20.69 7.23
C THR A 213 -15.23 -20.70 8.74
N LEU A 214 -14.76 -19.69 9.43
CA LEU A 214 -14.91 -19.60 10.89
C LEU A 214 -16.38 -19.46 11.31
N ASP A 215 -17.17 -18.69 10.56
CA ASP A 215 -18.52 -18.30 10.97
C ASP A 215 -19.64 -19.14 10.35
N HIS A 216 -19.42 -19.64 9.14
CA HIS A 216 -20.52 -20.24 8.34
C HIS A 216 -20.23 -21.68 7.87
N GLY A 217 -19.22 -22.36 8.46
CA GLY A 217 -18.81 -23.70 8.06
C GLY A 217 -18.29 -23.74 6.63
N ALA A 218 -18.51 -24.85 5.94
CA ALA A 218 -18.03 -25.04 4.57
C ALA A 218 -18.80 -24.15 3.58
N GLN A 219 -18.08 -23.27 2.86
CA GLN A 219 -18.62 -22.35 1.87
C GLN A 219 -18.00 -22.58 0.49
N PRO A 220 -18.76 -22.47 -0.60
CA PRO A 220 -18.25 -22.67 -1.94
C PRO A 220 -17.39 -21.48 -2.38
N ILE A 221 -16.25 -21.79 -2.97
CA ILE A 221 -15.41 -20.81 -3.66
C ILE A 221 -16.17 -20.32 -4.91
N ARG A 222 -16.24 -19.00 -5.11
CA ARG A 222 -16.84 -18.38 -6.28
C ARG A 222 -15.81 -18.10 -7.36
N TRP A 223 -14.60 -17.75 -6.96
CA TRP A 223 -13.50 -17.48 -7.87
C TRP A 223 -12.15 -17.65 -7.15
N VAL A 224 -11.15 -18.12 -7.90
CA VAL A 224 -9.75 -18.18 -7.49
C VAL A 224 -8.92 -17.51 -8.58
N GLY A 225 -8.13 -16.51 -8.21
CA GLY A 225 -7.18 -15.89 -9.11
C GLY A 225 -5.76 -16.00 -8.61
N SER A 226 -4.78 -15.85 -9.48
CA SER A 226 -3.38 -15.78 -9.11
C SER A 226 -2.67 -14.62 -9.80
N SER A 227 -1.71 -14.03 -9.09
CA SER A 227 -0.90 -12.91 -9.60
C SER A 227 0.58 -13.18 -9.30
N PRO A 228 1.40 -13.47 -10.32
CA PRO A 228 2.84 -13.55 -10.16
C PRO A 228 3.45 -12.15 -10.09
N VAL A 229 4.23 -11.88 -9.04
CA VAL A 229 4.89 -10.58 -8.83
C VAL A 229 6.35 -10.77 -8.41
N ALA A 230 7.15 -9.71 -8.49
CA ALA A 230 8.42 -9.65 -7.78
C ALA A 230 8.12 -9.55 -6.27
N GLY A 231 8.44 -10.59 -5.50
CA GLY A 231 8.19 -10.66 -4.07
C GLY A 231 9.24 -9.88 -3.26
N GLN A 232 9.43 -8.60 -3.60
CA GLN A 232 10.42 -7.71 -3.00
C GLN A 232 9.78 -6.37 -2.63
N GLY A 233 10.42 -5.62 -1.73
CA GLY A 233 9.92 -4.32 -1.28
C GLY A 233 8.50 -4.42 -0.72
N ALA A 234 7.59 -3.56 -1.17
CA ALA A 234 6.20 -3.51 -0.73
C ALA A 234 5.36 -4.76 -1.08
N LEU A 235 5.85 -5.64 -1.96
CA LEU A 235 5.21 -6.90 -2.34
C LEU A 235 5.90 -8.13 -1.74
N ALA A 236 6.91 -7.93 -0.88
CA ALA A 236 7.57 -9.04 -0.20
C ALA A 236 6.59 -9.73 0.76
N PRO A 237 6.47 -11.08 0.71
CA PRO A 237 5.60 -11.81 1.62
C PRO A 237 5.93 -11.54 3.09
N VAL A 238 4.90 -11.48 3.91
CA VAL A 238 5.02 -11.53 5.36
C VAL A 238 4.85 -12.96 5.81
N ARG A 239 5.83 -13.45 6.55
CA ARG A 239 5.84 -14.79 7.17
C ARG A 239 5.36 -14.68 8.60
N ILE A 240 4.34 -15.43 8.92
CA ILE A 240 3.84 -15.69 10.28
C ILE A 240 4.40 -17.05 10.70
N GLY A 241 5.31 -17.07 11.67
CA GLY A 241 5.94 -18.29 12.16
C GLY A 241 4.94 -19.26 12.75
N ALA A 242 5.22 -20.56 12.61
CA ALA A 242 4.36 -21.65 13.11
C ALA A 242 4.02 -21.45 14.61
N GLY A 243 2.74 -21.61 14.94
CA GLY A 243 2.19 -21.48 16.30
C GLY A 243 1.83 -20.04 16.72
N HIS A 244 2.25 -19.01 15.98
CA HIS A 244 2.06 -17.61 16.41
C HIS A 244 0.58 -17.17 16.42
N LEU A 245 -0.18 -17.55 15.40
CA LEU A 245 -1.63 -17.31 15.31
C LEU A 245 -2.43 -18.64 15.25
N GLY A 246 -1.93 -19.69 15.90
CA GLY A 246 -2.54 -21.03 15.85
C GLY A 246 -2.21 -21.81 14.57
N ASN A 247 -1.40 -21.25 13.69
CA ASN A 247 -0.97 -21.90 12.47
C ASN A 247 -0.03 -23.09 12.76
N ALA A 248 -0.30 -24.26 12.14
CA ALA A 248 0.50 -25.47 12.31
C ALA A 248 1.88 -25.38 11.64
N ARG A 249 2.03 -24.52 10.64
CA ARG A 249 3.24 -24.26 9.86
C ARG A 249 3.33 -22.78 9.54
N ASP A 250 4.50 -22.35 9.04
CA ASP A 250 4.67 -20.99 8.59
C ASP A 250 3.62 -20.60 7.54
N LEU A 251 2.92 -19.52 7.78
CA LEU A 251 1.94 -18.95 6.87
C LEU A 251 2.57 -17.73 6.18
N LEU A 252 2.56 -17.73 4.84
CA LEU A 252 3.04 -16.59 4.06
C LEU A 252 1.88 -15.93 3.32
N VAL A 253 1.76 -14.64 3.53
CA VAL A 253 0.69 -13.81 2.95
C VAL A 253 1.24 -12.51 2.39
N SER A 254 0.43 -11.80 1.60
CA SER A 254 0.77 -10.44 1.18
C SER A 254 0.78 -9.48 2.39
N PRO A 255 1.54 -8.38 2.37
CA PRO A 255 1.66 -7.46 3.50
C PRO A 255 0.35 -6.89 4.02
N ASN A 256 -0.62 -6.68 3.14
CA ASN A 256 -1.92 -6.13 3.49
C ASN A 256 -2.99 -7.19 3.82
N HIS A 257 -2.67 -8.47 3.72
CA HIS A 257 -3.57 -9.56 4.10
C HIS A 257 -3.91 -9.45 5.59
N ARG A 258 -5.19 -9.42 5.92
CA ARG A 258 -5.63 -9.28 7.30
C ARG A 258 -5.78 -10.63 7.94
N LEU A 259 -5.23 -10.73 9.15
CA LEU A 259 -5.32 -11.89 10.02
C LEU A 259 -6.25 -11.58 11.17
N LEU A 260 -7.05 -12.54 11.59
CA LEU A 260 -7.92 -12.37 12.74
C LEU A 260 -7.08 -12.46 14.02
N VAL A 261 -7.14 -11.41 14.82
CA VAL A 261 -6.56 -11.36 16.16
C VAL A 261 -7.68 -11.32 17.16
N THR A 262 -7.61 -12.20 18.18
CA THR A 262 -8.64 -12.34 19.19
C THR A 262 -8.05 -12.10 20.58
N GLY A 263 -8.86 -11.58 21.49
CA GLY A 263 -8.46 -11.47 22.88
C GLY A 263 -9.17 -10.35 23.67
N ALA A 264 -9.05 -10.45 24.99
CA ALA A 264 -9.66 -9.50 25.92
C ALA A 264 -9.18 -8.05 25.71
N MET A 265 -7.94 -7.88 25.23
CA MET A 265 -7.41 -6.54 24.94
C MET A 265 -8.08 -5.90 23.73
N ALA A 266 -8.41 -6.68 22.69
CA ALA A 266 -9.17 -6.17 21.56
C ALA A 266 -10.58 -5.73 22.00
N GLU A 267 -11.23 -6.54 22.81
CA GLU A 267 -12.55 -6.20 23.39
C GLU A 267 -12.48 -4.95 24.27
N MET A 268 -11.48 -4.86 25.14
CA MET A 268 -11.31 -3.71 26.04
C MET A 268 -11.03 -2.40 25.30
N LEU A 269 -10.19 -2.45 24.27
CA LEU A 269 -9.74 -1.25 23.55
C LEU A 269 -10.73 -0.80 22.46
N PHE A 270 -11.41 -1.75 21.80
CA PHE A 270 -12.19 -1.47 20.60
C PHE A 270 -13.66 -1.90 20.70
N GLY A 271 -14.06 -2.55 21.79
CA GLY A 271 -15.40 -3.10 21.96
C GLY A 271 -15.68 -4.36 21.14
N GLU A 272 -14.63 -4.94 20.54
CA GLU A 272 -14.69 -6.12 19.65
C GLU A 272 -13.67 -7.15 20.12
N ALA A 273 -14.14 -8.36 20.46
CA ALA A 273 -13.24 -9.46 20.87
C ALA A 273 -12.38 -10.01 19.72
N GLU A 274 -12.78 -9.71 18.49
CA GLU A 274 -12.17 -10.19 17.25
C GLU A 274 -11.97 -9.02 16.30
N VAL A 275 -10.75 -8.83 15.83
CA VAL A 275 -10.36 -7.73 14.94
C VAL A 275 -9.48 -8.24 13.81
N LEU A 276 -9.55 -7.58 12.65
CA LEU A 276 -8.67 -7.87 11.52
C LEU A 276 -7.45 -6.94 11.55
N VAL A 277 -6.28 -7.53 11.45
CA VAL A 277 -5.00 -6.81 11.48
C VAL A 277 -4.19 -7.13 10.23
N PRO A 278 -3.81 -6.14 9.40
CA PRO A 278 -2.89 -6.35 8.28
C PRO A 278 -1.58 -6.98 8.74
N ALA A 279 -1.10 -8.01 8.03
CA ALA A 279 0.11 -8.77 8.38
C ALA A 279 1.34 -7.88 8.57
N LYS A 280 1.47 -6.82 7.77
CA LYS A 280 2.57 -5.85 7.88
C LYS A 280 2.61 -5.12 9.24
N PHE A 281 1.49 -5.00 9.94
CA PHE A 281 1.45 -4.35 11.25
C PHE A 281 1.79 -5.30 12.41
N LEU A 282 1.81 -6.61 12.13
CA LEU A 282 2.21 -7.64 13.08
C LEU A 282 3.72 -7.92 13.07
N ILE A 283 4.49 -7.32 12.15
CA ILE A 283 5.92 -7.58 12.01
C ILE A 283 6.65 -7.18 13.30
N ASP A 284 7.28 -8.18 13.94
CA ASP A 284 8.05 -8.04 15.19
C ASP A 284 9.53 -8.39 15.01
N GLY A 285 9.93 -8.79 13.81
CA GLY A 285 11.28 -9.23 13.48
C GLY A 285 11.68 -10.60 14.05
N LYS A 286 10.75 -11.34 14.66
CA LYS A 286 10.97 -12.65 15.30
C LYS A 286 9.98 -13.69 14.81
N ALA A 287 8.75 -13.65 15.32
CA ALA A 287 7.68 -14.55 14.92
C ALA A 287 7.02 -14.12 13.61
N VAL A 288 6.91 -12.82 13.38
CA VAL A 288 6.39 -12.25 12.13
C VAL A 288 7.48 -11.44 11.45
N THR A 289 7.85 -11.85 10.24
CA THR A 289 8.99 -11.29 9.50
C THR A 289 8.64 -11.06 8.04
N VAL A 290 9.34 -10.13 7.39
CA VAL A 290 9.32 -10.00 5.93
C VAL A 290 10.23 -11.05 5.32
N GLU A 291 9.77 -11.75 4.28
CA GLU A 291 10.52 -12.78 3.57
C GLU A 291 10.64 -12.44 2.08
N PRO A 292 11.59 -11.59 1.67
CA PRO A 292 11.75 -11.19 0.28
C PRO A 292 12.11 -12.38 -0.62
N ARG A 293 11.52 -12.42 -1.82
CA ARG A 293 11.73 -13.47 -2.81
C ARG A 293 11.89 -12.86 -4.21
N PRO A 294 12.70 -13.43 -5.10
CA PRO A 294 12.79 -12.94 -6.49
C PRO A 294 11.43 -12.99 -7.21
N ARG A 295 10.59 -13.97 -6.86
CA ARG A 295 9.24 -14.15 -7.40
C ARG A 295 8.32 -14.69 -6.32
N ALA A 296 7.15 -14.06 -6.19
CA ALA A 296 6.03 -14.51 -5.39
C ALA A 296 4.83 -14.73 -6.30
N GLU A 297 4.11 -15.81 -6.11
CA GLU A 297 2.84 -16.06 -6.78
C GLU A 297 1.74 -16.04 -5.71
N TYR A 298 0.92 -15.01 -5.79
CA TYR A 298 -0.14 -14.73 -4.85
C TYR A 298 -1.48 -15.22 -5.35
N PHE A 299 -2.28 -15.82 -4.46
CA PHE A 299 -3.59 -16.38 -4.72
C PHE A 299 -4.68 -15.66 -3.95
N HIS A 300 -5.80 -15.43 -4.62
CA HIS A 300 -7.00 -14.81 -4.09
C HIS A 300 -8.12 -15.84 -4.04
N ILE A 301 -8.85 -15.91 -2.93
CA ILE A 301 -10.04 -16.76 -2.80
C ILE A 301 -11.23 -15.86 -2.56
N LEU A 302 -12.19 -15.89 -3.47
CA LEU A 302 -13.44 -15.15 -3.39
C LEU A 302 -14.60 -16.06 -3.05
N LEU A 303 -15.40 -15.66 -2.08
CA LEU A 303 -16.63 -16.30 -1.65
C LEU A 303 -17.84 -15.38 -1.88
N ASP A 304 -19.06 -15.83 -1.57
CA ASP A 304 -20.26 -14.98 -1.68
C ASP A 304 -20.24 -13.78 -0.71
N ARG A 305 -19.49 -13.91 0.39
CA ARG A 305 -19.29 -12.88 1.42
C ARG A 305 -17.83 -12.83 1.80
N HIS A 306 -17.45 -11.76 2.47
CA HIS A 306 -16.17 -11.70 3.15
C HIS A 306 -16.18 -12.64 4.36
N GLU A 307 -15.33 -13.65 4.33
CA GLU A 307 -15.25 -14.72 5.33
C GLU A 307 -13.85 -14.80 5.95
N ILE A 308 -13.77 -15.46 7.09
CA ILE A 308 -12.50 -15.84 7.71
C ILE A 308 -12.23 -17.30 7.39
N LEU A 309 -11.17 -17.56 6.62
CA LEU A 309 -10.67 -18.86 6.24
C LEU A 309 -9.66 -19.38 7.26
N LEU A 310 -9.40 -20.68 7.28
CA LEU A 310 -8.32 -21.28 8.06
C LEU A 310 -7.16 -21.62 7.13
N ALA A 311 -6.15 -20.76 7.12
CA ALA A 311 -4.93 -20.89 6.31
C ALA A 311 -3.78 -21.41 7.18
N GLU A 312 -3.24 -22.58 6.88
CA GLU A 312 -2.30 -23.32 7.74
C GLU A 312 -2.83 -23.51 9.18
N GLY A 313 -4.13 -23.35 9.40
CA GLY A 313 -4.80 -23.34 10.70
C GLY A 313 -4.98 -21.96 11.32
N ALA A 314 -4.32 -20.92 10.82
CA ALA A 314 -4.56 -19.54 11.28
C ALA A 314 -5.80 -18.94 10.62
N PRO A 315 -6.58 -18.13 11.36
CA PRO A 315 -7.72 -17.42 10.80
C PRO A 315 -7.26 -16.20 9.97
N ALA A 316 -7.57 -16.22 8.68
CA ALA A 316 -7.17 -15.23 7.70
C ALA A 316 -8.34 -14.86 6.78
N GLU A 317 -8.41 -13.62 6.32
CA GLU A 317 -9.53 -13.17 5.50
C GLU A 317 -9.57 -13.81 4.10
N SER A 318 -10.76 -14.01 3.55
CA SER A 318 -10.99 -14.23 2.12
C SER A 318 -10.85 -12.90 1.35
N LEU A 319 -10.84 -12.95 0.02
CA LEU A 319 -10.82 -11.73 -0.77
C LEU A 319 -12.09 -10.91 -0.49
N HIS A 320 -11.90 -9.68 0.02
CA HIS A 320 -12.96 -8.72 0.17
C HIS A 320 -13.11 -7.92 -1.13
N LEU A 321 -14.25 -8.08 -1.80
CA LEU A 321 -14.57 -7.27 -2.96
C LEU A 321 -15.08 -5.91 -2.49
N GLY A 322 -14.17 -4.93 -2.48
CA GLY A 322 -14.51 -3.52 -2.47
C GLY A 322 -14.19 -2.91 -3.82
N ARG A 323 -14.62 -1.69 -4.07
CA ARG A 323 -14.25 -0.95 -5.30
C ARG A 323 -12.74 -0.92 -5.52
N GLU A 324 -11.99 -0.91 -4.44
CA GLU A 324 -10.52 -0.86 -4.42
C GLU A 324 -9.90 -2.18 -4.88
N THR A 325 -10.36 -3.28 -4.30
CA THR A 325 -9.85 -4.61 -4.62
C THR A 325 -10.08 -4.94 -6.10
N MET A 326 -11.24 -4.57 -6.65
CA MET A 326 -11.54 -4.76 -8.08
C MET A 326 -10.51 -4.08 -8.98
N LYS A 327 -10.04 -2.89 -8.64
CA LYS A 327 -9.06 -2.15 -9.46
C LYS A 327 -7.64 -2.73 -9.39
N THR A 328 -7.34 -3.56 -8.40
CA THR A 328 -6.03 -4.20 -8.27
C THR A 328 -5.89 -5.48 -9.07
N LEU A 329 -7.01 -6.03 -9.49
CA LEU A 329 -7.07 -7.21 -10.35
C LEU A 329 -6.84 -6.80 -11.81
N ASP A 330 -6.25 -7.70 -12.58
CA ASP A 330 -6.14 -7.47 -14.03
C ASP A 330 -7.52 -7.45 -14.71
N ALA A 331 -7.56 -7.01 -15.97
CA ALA A 331 -8.82 -6.81 -16.70
C ALA A 331 -9.59 -8.13 -16.91
N GLU A 332 -8.90 -9.25 -17.03
CA GLU A 332 -9.50 -10.58 -17.20
C GLU A 332 -10.20 -11.01 -15.91
N ALA A 333 -9.50 -10.93 -14.77
CA ALA A 333 -10.06 -11.22 -13.46
C ALA A 333 -11.25 -10.29 -13.10
N GLN A 334 -11.16 -9.00 -13.46
CA GLN A 334 -12.28 -8.06 -13.28
C GLN A 334 -13.51 -8.49 -14.09
N ALA A 335 -13.32 -8.89 -15.35
CA ALA A 335 -14.40 -9.34 -16.22
C ALA A 335 -15.03 -10.64 -15.71
N GLU A 336 -14.24 -11.61 -15.26
CA GLU A 336 -14.70 -12.85 -14.66
C GLU A 336 -15.56 -12.60 -13.42
N ILE A 337 -15.07 -11.78 -12.49
CA ILE A 337 -15.79 -11.44 -11.25
C ILE A 337 -17.09 -10.68 -11.56
N ALA A 338 -17.06 -9.75 -12.51
CA ALA A 338 -18.26 -9.03 -12.94
C ALA A 338 -19.32 -9.97 -13.55
N ALA A 339 -18.90 -11.02 -14.26
CA ALA A 339 -19.81 -12.04 -14.79
C ALA A 339 -20.43 -12.92 -13.67
N ILE A 340 -19.68 -13.21 -12.61
CA ILE A 340 -20.17 -13.99 -11.45
C ILE A 340 -21.15 -13.15 -10.61
N PHE A 341 -20.93 -11.85 -10.50
CA PHE A 341 -21.71 -10.92 -9.67
C PHE A 341 -22.21 -9.73 -10.47
N PRO A 342 -23.19 -9.89 -11.36
CA PRO A 342 -23.66 -8.83 -12.26
C PRO A 342 -24.25 -7.61 -11.53
N ASP A 343 -24.80 -7.81 -10.33
CA ASP A 343 -25.40 -6.75 -9.51
C ASP A 343 -24.37 -5.97 -8.68
N ALA A 344 -23.08 -6.25 -8.86
CA ALA A 344 -21.98 -5.62 -8.13
C ALA A 344 -22.20 -5.50 -6.60
N PRO A 345 -22.52 -6.59 -5.87
CA PRO A 345 -22.85 -6.54 -4.43
C PRO A 345 -21.69 -6.02 -3.57
N TRP A 346 -20.46 -6.06 -4.12
CA TRP A 346 -19.26 -5.54 -3.45
C TRP A 346 -19.25 -4.02 -3.21
N GLN A 347 -20.13 -3.26 -3.86
CA GLN A 347 -20.21 -1.81 -3.60
C GLN A 347 -20.74 -1.49 -2.20
N ALA A 348 -21.41 -2.45 -1.56
CA ALA A 348 -21.93 -2.33 -0.20
C ALA A 348 -21.45 -3.46 0.73
N ALA A 349 -20.47 -4.28 0.29
CA ALA A 349 -19.98 -5.40 1.11
C ALA A 349 -19.26 -4.88 2.35
N ALA A 350 -19.69 -5.33 3.53
CA ALA A 350 -19.00 -5.06 4.79
C ALA A 350 -17.91 -6.10 5.04
N LEU A 351 -16.86 -5.70 5.76
CA LEU A 351 -15.89 -6.63 6.32
C LEU A 351 -16.56 -7.52 7.38
N SER A 352 -16.13 -8.77 7.50
CA SER A 352 -16.64 -9.70 8.51
C SER A 352 -16.31 -9.27 9.95
N ARG A 353 -15.24 -8.50 10.12
CA ARG A 353 -14.80 -7.92 11.40
C ARG A 353 -14.22 -6.52 11.17
N ARG A 354 -14.13 -5.74 12.24
CA ARG A 354 -13.43 -4.44 12.25
C ARG A 354 -11.97 -4.62 11.85
N SER A 355 -11.49 -3.83 10.89
CA SER A 355 -10.08 -3.76 10.54
C SER A 355 -9.38 -2.66 11.32
N LEU A 356 -8.23 -2.97 11.90
CA LEU A 356 -7.43 -2.01 12.65
C LEU A 356 -6.46 -1.25 11.74
N SER A 357 -6.33 0.03 12.00
CA SER A 357 -5.24 0.85 11.49
C SER A 357 -3.91 0.48 12.16
N ARG A 358 -2.78 0.95 11.61
CA ARG A 358 -1.45 0.77 12.22
C ARG A 358 -1.42 1.28 13.67
N ARG A 359 -1.96 2.47 13.92
CA ARG A 359 -1.96 3.08 15.27
C ARG A 359 -2.74 2.23 16.27
N GLU A 360 -3.91 1.76 15.90
CA GLU A 360 -4.73 0.87 16.73
C GLU A 360 -4.02 -0.46 16.98
N THR A 361 -3.36 -1.03 15.95
CA THR A 361 -2.58 -2.26 16.09
C THR A 361 -1.42 -2.09 17.07
N LEU A 362 -0.67 -0.99 16.97
CA LEU A 362 0.43 -0.72 17.93
C LEU A 362 -0.08 -0.61 19.37
N VAL A 363 -1.24 0.01 19.59
CA VAL A 363 -1.86 0.06 20.91
C VAL A 363 -2.26 -1.34 21.39
N LEU A 364 -2.82 -2.17 20.50
CA LEU A 364 -3.20 -3.55 20.81
C LEU A 364 -1.99 -4.42 21.21
N LEU A 365 -0.88 -4.29 20.48
CA LEU A 365 0.33 -5.11 20.70
C LEU A 365 1.18 -4.63 21.90
N ALA A 366 1.01 -3.40 22.35
CA ALA A 366 1.71 -2.83 23.51
C ALA A 366 1.01 -3.10 24.84
N ALA A 367 -0.21 -3.57 24.81
CA ALA A 367 -1.06 -3.84 25.98
C ALA A 367 -1.02 -5.32 26.39
#